data_29ac836da021010a7547be60df590534
#
_entry.id   29ac836da021010a7547be60df590534
#
_cell.length_a   1.000
_cell.length_b   1.000
_cell.length_c   1.000
_cell.angle_alpha   90.00
_cell.angle_beta   90.00
_cell.angle_gamma   90.00
#
_symmetry.space_group_name_H-M   'P 1'
#
loop_
_entity.id
_entity.type
_entity.pdbx_description
1 polymer ?
#
loop_
_entity_poly.entity_id
_entity_poly.type
_entity_poly.pdbx_seq_one_letter_code
_entity_poly.pdbx_strand_id
1 'polypeptide(L)'
;MTILSKPSTSEFDQHHLWHPYASLPPTYPNIVIDHADGIYIVTQDGRRLIDGMSSWWASVHGYNHPKLNAAIIKQLGKMAHVMFGGLTHQPAIDLGKKLLDIVPAGLDAIFYADSGSIAVEVALKMALQYQIAAKRPTKQQFASTHSGYYGDTWHAMSVCDPINGMHSLYGKQLPRQHSVPAPPLGIERELP
;
A
#
# COMPACT_ATOMS: atom_id res chain seq x y z
N MET A 1 36.52 -15.56 29.51
CA MET A 1 35.30 -15.73 28.69
C MET A 1 34.55 -14.40 28.69
N THR A 2 34.80 -13.57 27.68
CA THR A 2 34.18 -12.23 27.60
C THR A 2 32.71 -12.41 27.25
N ILE A 3 31.82 -12.08 28.18
CA ILE A 3 30.38 -12.04 27.91
C ILE A 3 30.16 -10.88 26.94
N LEU A 4 30.03 -11.19 25.65
CA LEU A 4 29.59 -10.18 24.67
C LEU A 4 28.19 -9.72 25.10
N SER A 5 28.07 -8.47 25.51
CA SER A 5 26.76 -7.88 25.78
C SER A 5 25.89 -8.00 24.53
N LYS A 6 24.62 -8.38 24.70
CA LYS A 6 23.67 -8.37 23.57
C LYS A 6 23.64 -6.96 22.99
N PRO A 7 23.65 -6.81 21.65
CA PRO A 7 23.53 -5.50 21.03
C PRO A 7 22.24 -4.81 21.49
N SER A 8 22.26 -3.51 21.61
CA SER A 8 21.04 -2.72 21.87
C SER A 8 20.04 -2.90 20.72
N THR A 9 18.75 -2.63 20.97
CA THR A 9 17.72 -2.70 19.94
C THR A 9 18.07 -1.88 18.70
N SER A 10 18.61 -0.68 18.90
CA SER A 10 19.04 0.21 17.81
C SER A 10 20.26 -0.33 17.05
N GLU A 11 21.24 -0.91 17.74
CA GLU A 11 22.41 -1.53 17.09
C GLU A 11 22.02 -2.74 16.25
N PHE A 12 21.11 -3.58 16.74
CA PHE A 12 20.62 -4.71 15.96
C PHE A 12 19.91 -4.23 14.70
N ASP A 13 19.00 -3.25 14.83
CA ASP A 13 18.28 -2.66 13.71
C ASP A 13 19.22 -2.13 12.63
N GLN A 14 20.18 -1.30 13.03
CA GLN A 14 21.14 -0.67 12.10
C GLN A 14 21.96 -1.67 11.27
N HIS A 15 22.24 -2.85 11.78
CA HIS A 15 23.10 -3.81 11.11
C HIS A 15 22.35 -4.93 10.41
N HIS A 16 21.09 -5.16 10.77
CA HIS A 16 20.37 -6.37 10.34
C HIS A 16 18.99 -6.12 9.73
N LEU A 17 18.40 -4.92 9.91
CA LEU A 17 17.09 -4.60 9.32
C LEU A 17 17.25 -3.56 8.21
N TRP A 18 16.98 -3.96 6.99
CA TRP A 18 17.05 -3.05 5.86
C TRP A 18 15.72 -2.34 5.66
N HIS A 19 15.67 -1.05 5.99
CA HIS A 19 14.48 -0.23 5.85
C HIS A 19 14.25 0.22 4.40
N PRO A 20 12.98 0.43 4.00
CA PRO A 20 12.66 0.99 2.69
C PRO A 20 13.34 2.36 2.48
N TYR A 21 13.80 2.61 1.26
CA TYR A 21 14.44 3.85 0.83
C TYR A 21 15.70 4.24 1.62
N ALA A 22 16.33 3.31 2.29
CA ALA A 22 17.54 3.53 3.06
C ALA A 22 18.71 2.65 2.59
N SER A 23 19.93 3.06 2.90
CA SER A 23 21.12 2.18 2.81
C SER A 23 21.19 1.21 3.99
N LEU A 24 21.98 0.16 3.87
CA LEU A 24 22.35 -0.71 4.98
C LEU A 24 23.88 -0.73 5.12
N PRO A 25 24.48 -0.25 6.20
CA PRO A 25 23.80 0.40 7.33
C PRO A 25 23.15 1.74 6.94
N PRO A 26 22.14 2.22 7.69
CA PRO A 26 21.48 3.47 7.41
C PRO A 26 22.41 4.66 7.72
N THR A 27 22.24 5.79 7.02
CA THR A 27 23.03 7.01 7.26
C THR A 27 22.78 7.60 8.65
N TYR A 28 21.55 7.45 9.16
CA TYR A 28 21.16 7.88 10.50
C TYR A 28 20.46 6.73 11.22
N PRO A 29 20.64 6.60 12.54
CA PRO A 29 19.94 5.60 13.33
C PRO A 29 18.43 5.76 13.23
N ASN A 30 17.71 4.66 13.06
CA ASN A 30 16.26 4.67 13.11
C ASN A 30 15.78 4.96 14.54
N ILE A 31 14.66 5.67 14.64
CA ILE A 31 14.05 5.99 15.93
C ILE A 31 13.25 4.77 16.40
N VAL A 32 13.63 4.22 17.55
CA VAL A 32 12.91 3.10 18.15
C VAL A 32 11.65 3.60 18.83
N ILE A 33 10.49 3.11 18.36
CA ILE A 33 9.18 3.46 18.91
C ILE A 33 8.79 2.39 19.94
N ASP A 34 8.35 2.85 21.10
CA ASP A 34 7.83 2.00 22.17
C ASP A 34 6.33 1.73 22.01
N HIS A 35 5.55 2.80 21.89
CA HIS A 35 4.11 2.71 21.68
C HIS A 35 3.57 3.94 20.95
N ALA A 36 2.29 3.90 20.60
CA ALA A 36 1.60 5.01 19.95
C ALA A 36 0.15 5.14 20.45
N ASP A 37 -0.35 6.37 20.52
CA ASP A 37 -1.71 6.68 20.95
C ASP A 37 -2.24 7.96 20.31
N GLY A 38 -3.45 7.93 19.82
CA GLY A 38 -4.03 9.06 19.08
C GLY A 38 -3.18 9.49 17.90
N ILE A 39 -2.67 10.72 17.93
CA ILE A 39 -1.78 11.27 16.88
C ILE A 39 -0.29 11.16 17.23
N TYR A 40 0.03 10.54 18.36
CA TYR A 40 1.39 10.52 18.89
C TYR A 40 2.03 9.15 18.76
N ILE A 41 3.31 9.15 18.43
CA ILE A 41 4.25 8.05 18.62
C ILE A 41 5.17 8.38 19.78
N VAL A 42 5.48 7.40 20.61
CA VAL A 42 6.35 7.57 21.79
C VAL A 42 7.58 6.72 21.57
N THR A 43 8.73 7.37 21.62
CA THR A 43 10.02 6.71 21.44
C THR A 43 10.44 5.95 22.69
N GLN A 44 11.34 4.98 22.55
CA GLN A 44 11.86 4.19 23.66
C GLN A 44 12.56 5.06 24.73
N ASP A 45 13.09 6.22 24.35
CA ASP A 45 13.68 7.21 25.27
C ASP A 45 12.65 8.18 25.87
N GLY A 46 11.37 7.96 25.65
CA GLY A 46 10.24 8.69 26.25
C GLY A 46 9.82 9.98 25.53
N ARG A 47 10.39 10.33 24.39
CA ARG A 47 9.96 11.50 23.63
C ARG A 47 8.60 11.23 22.97
N ARG A 48 7.72 12.21 23.04
CA ARG A 48 6.39 12.17 22.42
C ARG A 48 6.40 13.00 21.15
N LEU A 49 6.20 12.36 20.00
CA LEU A 49 6.28 12.98 18.68
C LEU A 49 4.90 12.94 18.00
N ILE A 50 4.54 14.02 17.31
CA ILE A 50 3.34 14.03 16.45
C ILE A 50 3.68 13.31 15.14
N ASP A 51 2.89 12.31 14.78
CA ASP A 51 3.01 11.64 13.48
C ASP A 51 2.20 12.40 12.41
N GLY A 52 2.83 13.39 11.80
CA GLY A 52 2.22 14.18 10.72
C GLY A 52 2.04 13.41 9.41
N MET A 53 2.65 12.23 9.28
CA MET A 53 2.51 11.35 8.10
C MET A 53 1.46 10.26 8.29
N SER A 54 0.90 10.11 9.49
CA SER A 54 -0.07 9.06 9.83
C SER A 54 0.39 7.67 9.38
N SER A 55 1.67 7.33 9.59
CA SER A 55 2.32 6.09 9.11
C SER A 55 2.01 5.80 7.64
N TRP A 56 2.33 6.73 6.76
CA TRP A 56 2.00 6.66 5.33
C TRP A 56 0.49 6.42 5.09
N TRP A 57 -0.35 7.23 5.77
CA TRP A 57 -1.81 7.24 5.69
C TRP A 57 -2.51 6.00 6.26
N ALA A 58 -1.78 5.08 6.89
CA ALA A 58 -2.37 3.87 7.48
C ALA A 58 -3.13 4.16 8.78
N SER A 59 -2.73 5.21 9.54
CA SER A 59 -3.30 5.58 10.85
C SER A 59 -4.36 6.68 10.75
N VAL A 60 -5.29 6.59 9.80
CA VAL A 60 -6.31 7.62 9.50
C VAL A 60 -7.17 7.97 10.72
N HIS A 61 -7.45 7.01 11.59
CA HIS A 61 -8.24 7.19 12.81
C HIS A 61 -7.38 7.40 14.07
N GLY A 62 -6.09 7.63 13.89
CA GLY A 62 -5.11 7.64 14.96
C GLY A 62 -4.72 6.24 15.43
N TYR A 63 -3.66 6.22 16.24
CA TYR A 63 -3.15 5.01 16.83
C TYR A 63 -4.03 4.52 17.97
N ASN A 64 -4.03 3.24 18.18
CA ASN A 64 -4.65 2.59 19.34
C ASN A 64 -6.15 2.92 19.51
N HIS A 65 -6.86 3.12 18.41
CA HIS A 65 -8.26 3.52 18.44
C HIS A 65 -9.14 2.43 19.10
N PRO A 66 -9.88 2.73 20.17
CA PRO A 66 -10.51 1.71 21.01
C PRO A 66 -11.54 0.85 20.28
N LYS A 67 -12.32 1.41 19.37
CA LYS A 67 -13.30 0.65 18.57
C LYS A 67 -12.62 -0.32 17.60
N LEU A 68 -11.49 0.09 16.98
CA LEU A 68 -10.73 -0.78 16.07
C LEU A 68 -10.07 -1.91 16.85
N ASN A 69 -9.43 -1.60 17.97
CA ASN A 69 -8.82 -2.60 18.84
C ASN A 69 -9.83 -3.63 19.34
N ALA A 70 -10.98 -3.17 19.80
CA ALA A 70 -12.04 -4.07 20.27
C ALA A 70 -12.56 -4.99 19.16
N ALA A 71 -12.69 -4.48 17.91
CA ALA A 71 -13.10 -5.28 16.77
C ALA A 71 -12.06 -6.36 16.42
N ILE A 72 -10.78 -6.02 16.44
CA ILE A 72 -9.67 -6.95 16.19
C ILE A 72 -9.62 -8.03 17.27
N ILE A 73 -9.67 -7.65 18.56
CA ILE A 73 -9.67 -8.58 19.69
C ILE A 73 -10.84 -9.56 19.60
N LYS A 74 -12.03 -9.04 19.29
CA LYS A 74 -13.24 -9.87 19.09
C LYS A 74 -13.06 -10.87 17.94
N GLN A 75 -12.45 -10.46 16.83
CA GLN A 75 -12.22 -11.33 15.70
C GLN A 75 -11.14 -12.39 15.99
N LEU A 76 -10.08 -12.02 16.70
CA LEU A 76 -9.02 -12.95 17.13
C LEU A 76 -9.58 -14.08 18.00
N GLY A 77 -10.58 -13.81 18.82
CA GLY A 77 -11.29 -14.83 19.61
C GLY A 77 -12.07 -15.86 18.77
N LYS A 78 -12.26 -15.60 17.46
CA LYS A 78 -12.90 -16.54 16.52
C LYS A 78 -11.86 -17.21 15.63
N MET A 79 -11.11 -16.42 14.87
CA MET A 79 -10.01 -16.83 14.02
C MET A 79 -9.19 -15.61 13.58
N ALA A 80 -7.87 -15.77 13.53
CA ALA A 80 -6.95 -14.75 13.02
C ALA A 80 -6.92 -14.73 11.48
N HIS A 81 -6.95 -15.89 10.85
CA HIS A 81 -6.86 -16.04 9.39
C HIS A 81 -7.52 -17.34 8.92
N VAL A 82 -8.06 -17.30 7.71
CA VAL A 82 -8.41 -18.46 6.89
C VAL A 82 -8.16 -18.11 5.42
N MET A 83 -7.67 -19.06 4.62
CA MET A 83 -7.45 -18.85 3.19
C MET A 83 -8.76 -18.46 2.48
N PHE A 84 -8.68 -17.60 1.46
CA PHE A 84 -9.85 -17.16 0.68
C PHE A 84 -10.09 -18.02 -0.58
N GLY A 85 -9.25 -19.02 -0.83
CA GLY A 85 -9.41 -19.98 -1.92
C GLY A 85 -10.42 -21.07 -1.56
N GLY A 86 -11.65 -20.90 -2.01
CA GLY A 86 -12.77 -21.82 -1.75
C GLY A 86 -13.43 -21.65 -0.38
N LEU A 87 -12.91 -20.76 0.47
CA LEU A 87 -13.47 -20.44 1.79
C LEU A 87 -13.82 -18.95 1.86
N THR A 88 -14.68 -18.57 2.79
CA THR A 88 -15.03 -17.18 3.08
C THR A 88 -15.28 -16.98 4.57
N HIS A 89 -15.41 -15.73 4.99
CA HIS A 89 -15.68 -15.38 6.39
C HIS A 89 -16.48 -14.08 6.51
N GLN A 90 -17.19 -13.93 7.62
CA GLN A 90 -18.12 -12.82 7.83
C GLN A 90 -17.50 -11.41 7.65
N PRO A 91 -16.29 -11.10 8.18
CA PRO A 91 -15.68 -9.80 7.95
C PRO A 91 -15.50 -9.42 6.47
N ALA A 92 -15.12 -10.38 5.61
CA ALA A 92 -15.01 -10.12 4.18
C ALA A 92 -16.37 -9.83 3.53
N ILE A 93 -17.40 -10.60 3.91
CA ILE A 93 -18.77 -10.38 3.41
C ILE A 93 -19.29 -9.00 3.84
N ASP A 94 -19.10 -8.63 5.10
CA ASP A 94 -19.56 -7.34 5.64
C ASP A 94 -18.83 -6.16 4.99
N LEU A 95 -17.52 -6.29 4.77
CA LEU A 95 -16.74 -5.30 4.03
C LEU A 95 -17.25 -5.18 2.58
N GLY A 96 -17.45 -6.32 1.91
CA GLY A 96 -17.95 -6.35 0.54
C GLY A 96 -19.28 -5.62 0.37
N LYS A 97 -20.24 -5.87 1.27
CA LYS A 97 -21.52 -5.15 1.26
C LYS A 97 -21.34 -3.64 1.36
N LYS A 98 -20.52 -3.19 2.33
CA LYS A 98 -20.25 -1.76 2.52
C LYS A 98 -19.55 -1.12 1.32
N LEU A 99 -18.66 -1.84 0.65
CA LEU A 99 -17.99 -1.34 -0.54
C LEU A 99 -18.98 -1.21 -1.70
N LEU A 100 -19.84 -2.18 -1.92
CA LEU A 100 -20.86 -2.11 -2.97
C LEU A 100 -21.88 -0.99 -2.76
N ASP A 101 -22.13 -0.59 -1.52
CA ASP A 101 -23.02 0.55 -1.20
C ASP A 101 -22.41 1.91 -1.61
N ILE A 102 -21.10 2.02 -1.78
CA ILE A 102 -20.40 3.30 -2.04
C ILE A 102 -19.73 3.41 -3.40
N VAL A 103 -19.61 2.30 -4.14
CA VAL A 103 -19.03 2.33 -5.50
C VAL A 103 -20.10 2.70 -6.54
N PRO A 104 -19.70 3.21 -7.73
CA PRO A 104 -20.63 3.50 -8.80
C PRO A 104 -21.42 2.25 -9.25
N ALA A 105 -22.64 2.44 -9.73
CA ALA A 105 -23.46 1.38 -10.29
C ALA A 105 -22.74 0.67 -11.45
N GLY A 106 -22.87 -0.64 -11.51
CA GLY A 106 -22.19 -1.49 -12.50
C GLY A 106 -20.87 -2.10 -12.02
N LEU A 107 -20.42 -1.77 -10.82
CA LEU A 107 -19.31 -2.44 -10.14
C LEU A 107 -19.89 -3.43 -9.11
N ASP A 108 -20.12 -4.68 -9.55
CA ASP A 108 -20.91 -5.68 -8.80
C ASP A 108 -20.05 -6.75 -8.13
N ALA A 109 -18.73 -6.71 -8.32
CA ALA A 109 -17.82 -7.72 -7.78
C ALA A 109 -16.56 -7.07 -7.18
N ILE A 110 -16.02 -7.69 -6.13
CA ILE A 110 -14.86 -7.21 -5.40
C ILE A 110 -13.78 -8.29 -5.39
N PHE A 111 -12.57 -7.90 -5.71
CA PHE A 111 -11.37 -8.70 -5.51
C PHE A 111 -10.53 -8.07 -4.40
N TYR A 112 -10.31 -8.80 -3.31
CA TYR A 112 -9.47 -8.33 -2.21
C TYR A 112 -8.00 -8.58 -2.49
N ALA A 113 -7.17 -7.60 -2.16
CA ALA A 113 -5.72 -7.66 -2.29
C ALA A 113 -5.04 -7.08 -1.03
N ASP A 114 -3.82 -7.50 -0.78
CA ASP A 114 -3.07 -7.18 0.46
C ASP A 114 -2.54 -5.75 0.46
N SER A 115 -2.39 -5.13 -0.70
CA SER A 115 -1.90 -3.75 -0.83
C SER A 115 -2.43 -3.09 -2.10
N GLY A 116 -2.30 -1.76 -2.20
CA GLY A 116 -2.63 -1.01 -3.42
C GLY A 116 -1.81 -1.47 -4.62
N SER A 117 -0.52 -1.72 -4.45
CA SER A 117 0.35 -2.25 -5.52
C SER A 117 -0.16 -3.60 -6.05
N ILE A 118 -0.53 -4.53 -5.18
CA ILE A 118 -1.08 -5.82 -5.58
C ILE A 118 -2.46 -5.67 -6.23
N ALA A 119 -3.30 -4.76 -5.74
CA ALA A 119 -4.58 -4.47 -6.37
C ALA A 119 -4.40 -4.01 -7.82
N VAL A 120 -3.45 -3.12 -8.08
CA VAL A 120 -3.11 -2.66 -9.43
C VAL A 120 -2.56 -3.81 -10.28
N GLU A 121 -1.62 -4.61 -9.77
CA GLU A 121 -1.08 -5.79 -10.48
C GLU A 121 -2.19 -6.75 -10.91
N VAL A 122 -3.13 -7.03 -10.03
CA VAL A 122 -4.27 -7.91 -10.32
C VAL A 122 -5.18 -7.28 -11.36
N ALA A 123 -5.50 -5.98 -11.25
CA ALA A 123 -6.32 -5.27 -12.22
C ALA A 123 -5.70 -5.28 -13.63
N LEU A 124 -4.38 -5.06 -13.74
CA LEU A 124 -3.67 -5.14 -15.02
C LEU A 124 -3.75 -6.56 -15.62
N LYS A 125 -3.53 -7.60 -14.81
CA LYS A 125 -3.67 -8.99 -15.26
C LYS A 125 -5.10 -9.32 -15.72
N MET A 126 -6.11 -8.89 -14.95
CA MET A 126 -7.51 -9.08 -15.31
C MET A 126 -7.85 -8.39 -16.63
N ALA A 127 -7.37 -7.17 -16.85
CA ALA A 127 -7.57 -6.43 -18.08
C ALA A 127 -6.95 -7.15 -19.29
N LEU A 128 -5.73 -7.67 -19.16
CA LEU A 128 -5.09 -8.46 -20.22
C LEU A 128 -5.87 -9.76 -20.49
N GLN A 129 -6.22 -10.49 -19.45
CA GLN A 129 -7.01 -11.74 -19.59
C GLN A 129 -8.36 -11.49 -20.26
N TYR A 130 -9.03 -10.39 -19.89
CA TYR A 130 -10.27 -9.98 -20.55
C TYR A 130 -10.06 -9.72 -22.05
N GLN A 131 -9.01 -9.01 -22.46
CA GLN A 131 -8.74 -8.74 -23.88
C GLN A 131 -8.46 -10.02 -24.66
N ILE A 132 -7.72 -10.96 -24.06
CA ILE A 132 -7.48 -12.29 -24.67
C ILE A 132 -8.80 -13.05 -24.85
N ALA A 133 -9.63 -13.13 -23.81
CA ALA A 133 -10.94 -13.80 -23.86
C ALA A 133 -11.88 -13.14 -24.87
N ALA A 134 -11.81 -11.81 -25.01
CA ALA A 134 -12.56 -11.04 -26.01
C ALA A 134 -11.96 -11.14 -27.44
N LYS A 135 -11.03 -12.09 -27.69
CA LYS A 135 -10.34 -12.30 -28.97
C LYS A 135 -9.58 -11.06 -29.48
N ARG A 136 -9.02 -10.28 -28.59
CA ARG A 136 -8.19 -9.10 -28.87
C ARG A 136 -6.79 -9.21 -28.23
N PRO A 137 -6.02 -10.30 -28.53
CA PRO A 137 -4.77 -10.59 -27.82
C PRO A 137 -3.65 -9.59 -28.10
N THR A 138 -3.79 -8.72 -29.10
CA THR A 138 -2.83 -7.65 -29.42
C THR A 138 -2.97 -6.42 -28.50
N LYS A 139 -4.09 -6.29 -27.78
CA LYS A 139 -4.28 -5.24 -26.77
C LYS A 139 -3.55 -5.59 -25.48
N GLN A 140 -2.26 -5.23 -25.39
CA GLN A 140 -1.38 -5.59 -24.28
C GLN A 140 -0.79 -4.38 -23.55
N GLN A 141 -1.04 -3.17 -24.02
CA GLN A 141 -0.54 -1.93 -23.43
C GLN A 141 -1.64 -1.22 -22.67
N PHE A 142 -1.23 -0.43 -21.69
CA PHE A 142 -2.09 0.37 -20.84
C PHE A 142 -1.87 1.86 -21.11
N ALA A 143 -2.84 2.68 -20.77
CA ALA A 143 -2.71 4.12 -20.71
C ALA A 143 -2.91 4.58 -19.26
N SER A 144 -2.07 5.51 -18.81
CA SER A 144 -2.14 6.12 -17.48
C SER A 144 -1.88 7.62 -17.56
N THR A 145 -2.26 8.36 -16.52
CA THR A 145 -2.07 9.80 -16.47
C THR A 145 -0.69 10.17 -15.94
N HIS A 146 -0.13 11.28 -16.43
CA HIS A 146 1.01 11.92 -15.75
C HIS A 146 0.63 12.27 -14.30
N SER A 147 1.63 12.39 -13.45
CA SER A 147 1.51 12.61 -12.01
C SER A 147 0.78 11.48 -11.25
N GLY A 148 0.53 10.33 -11.91
CA GLY A 148 -0.07 9.15 -11.29
C GLY A 148 0.96 8.29 -10.55
N TYR A 149 0.58 7.81 -9.34
CA TYR A 149 1.31 6.80 -8.59
C TYR A 149 0.38 5.62 -8.32
N TYR A 150 0.82 4.42 -8.69
CA TYR A 150 -0.02 3.22 -8.65
C TYR A 150 0.65 2.06 -7.90
N GLY A 151 1.80 2.30 -7.27
CA GLY A 151 2.51 1.32 -6.43
C GLY A 151 3.93 1.04 -6.92
N ASP A 152 4.65 0.22 -6.13
CA ASP A 152 6.08 -0.05 -6.29
C ASP A 152 6.39 -1.46 -6.81
N THR A 153 5.38 -2.27 -7.12
CA THR A 153 5.59 -3.55 -7.80
C THR A 153 5.88 -3.34 -9.29
N TRP A 154 6.46 -4.33 -9.94
CA TRP A 154 7.06 -4.18 -11.27
C TRP A 154 6.10 -3.63 -12.33
N HIS A 155 4.90 -4.19 -12.45
CA HIS A 155 3.90 -3.69 -13.40
C HIS A 155 3.19 -2.44 -12.90
N ALA A 156 2.95 -2.30 -11.59
CA ALA A 156 2.42 -1.06 -11.04
C ALA A 156 3.34 0.13 -11.33
N MET A 157 4.66 -0.05 -11.20
CA MET A 157 5.65 0.97 -11.61
C MET A 157 5.54 1.34 -13.08
N SER A 158 5.23 0.36 -13.97
CA SER A 158 5.15 0.61 -15.41
C SER A 158 4.02 1.55 -15.83
N VAL A 159 2.99 1.69 -15.01
CA VAL A 159 1.85 2.60 -15.22
C VAL A 159 1.94 3.88 -14.40
N CYS A 160 2.96 4.04 -13.55
CA CYS A 160 3.24 5.32 -12.86
C CYS A 160 3.75 6.37 -13.83
N ASP A 161 3.81 7.63 -13.37
CA ASP A 161 4.39 8.74 -14.14
C ASP A 161 5.84 8.43 -14.54
N PRO A 162 6.16 8.33 -15.83
CA PRO A 162 7.50 7.96 -16.29
C PRO A 162 8.53 9.09 -16.16
N ILE A 163 8.10 10.34 -15.92
CA ILE A 163 8.97 11.53 -15.89
C ILE A 163 9.25 11.95 -14.45
N ASN A 164 8.19 12.14 -13.66
CA ASN A 164 8.26 12.65 -12.29
C ASN A 164 8.13 11.54 -11.23
N GLY A 165 7.96 10.30 -11.66
CA GLY A 165 7.83 9.15 -10.77
C GLY A 165 9.16 8.79 -10.10
N MET A 166 9.09 8.13 -8.94
CA MET A 166 10.26 7.66 -8.17
C MET A 166 11.00 6.49 -8.84
N HIS A 167 10.51 5.98 -9.95
CA HIS A 167 10.95 4.72 -10.56
C HIS A 167 11.91 4.90 -11.75
N SER A 168 12.47 6.09 -11.91
CA SER A 168 13.38 6.42 -13.04
C SER A 168 14.57 5.46 -13.16
N LEU A 169 15.06 4.94 -12.03
CA LEU A 169 16.12 3.94 -12.00
C LEU A 169 15.79 2.69 -12.81
N TYR A 170 14.55 2.28 -12.83
CA TYR A 170 14.05 1.07 -13.50
C TYR A 170 13.42 1.33 -14.87
N GLY A 171 13.33 2.58 -15.29
CA GLY A 171 12.53 3.00 -16.45
C GLY A 171 12.88 2.30 -17.76
N LYS A 172 14.14 1.85 -17.94
CA LYS A 172 14.57 1.11 -19.14
C LYS A 172 14.14 -0.36 -19.13
N GLN A 173 13.91 -0.94 -17.96
CA GLN A 173 13.55 -2.34 -17.76
C GLN A 173 12.04 -2.54 -17.64
N LEU A 174 11.30 -1.49 -17.29
CA LEU A 174 9.84 -1.56 -17.16
C LEU A 174 9.17 -1.69 -18.55
N PRO A 175 8.05 -2.41 -18.64
CA PRO A 175 7.23 -2.40 -19.84
C PRO A 175 6.82 -0.99 -20.23
N ARG A 176 6.92 -0.66 -21.51
CA ARG A 176 6.51 0.66 -22.00
C ARG A 176 5.00 0.73 -22.10
N GLN A 177 4.43 1.73 -21.45
CA GLN A 177 3.00 2.03 -21.45
C GLN A 177 2.77 3.42 -22.06
N HIS A 178 1.51 3.76 -22.30
CA HIS A 178 1.13 5.08 -22.80
C HIS A 178 0.84 6.01 -21.63
N SER A 179 1.44 7.21 -21.66
CA SER A 179 1.15 8.28 -20.71
C SER A 179 0.38 9.39 -21.37
N VAL A 180 -0.67 9.86 -20.74
CA VAL A 180 -1.49 10.99 -21.18
C VAL A 180 -1.39 12.12 -20.17
N PRO A 181 -1.65 13.39 -20.57
CA PRO A 181 -1.64 14.52 -19.65
C PRO A 181 -2.51 14.27 -18.42
N ALA A 182 -2.06 14.79 -17.26
CA ALA A 182 -2.89 14.78 -16.06
C ALA A 182 -4.19 15.57 -16.30
N PRO A 183 -5.29 15.20 -15.62
CA PRO A 183 -6.51 15.99 -15.68
C PRO A 183 -6.24 17.45 -15.26
N PRO A 184 -6.95 18.44 -15.83
CA PRO A 184 -6.77 19.84 -15.44
C PRO A 184 -7.09 20.04 -13.96
N LEU A 185 -6.29 20.86 -13.28
CA LEU A 185 -6.52 21.23 -11.91
C LEU A 185 -7.66 22.26 -11.83
N GLY A 186 -8.69 21.96 -11.05
CA GLY A 186 -9.82 22.87 -10.78
C GLY A 186 -11.12 22.43 -11.46
N ILE A 187 -12.23 22.66 -10.75
CA ILE A 187 -13.60 22.35 -11.20
C ILE A 187 -14.08 23.35 -12.28
N GLU A 188 -13.39 24.49 -12.43
CA GLU A 188 -13.82 25.62 -13.27
C GLU A 188 -13.26 25.59 -14.71
N ARG A 189 -12.49 24.59 -15.09
CA ARG A 189 -12.08 24.45 -16.49
C ARG A 189 -13.05 23.53 -17.21
N GLU A 190 -13.86 24.13 -18.07
CA GLU A 190 -14.64 23.37 -19.05
C GLU A 190 -13.72 22.40 -19.78
N LEU A 191 -14.06 21.13 -19.75
CA LEU A 191 -13.40 20.13 -20.59
C LEU A 191 -13.68 20.48 -22.05
N PRO A 192 -12.68 20.45 -22.94
CA PRO A 192 -12.86 20.72 -24.35
C PRO A 192 -13.79 19.71 -25.01
#